data_18911ca93d250dac25f1da8bcf9268ad
#
_entry.id   18911ca93d250dac25f1da8bcf9268ad
#
_cell.length_a   1.000
_cell.length_b   1.000
_cell.length_c   1.000
_cell.angle_alpha   90.00
_cell.angle_beta   90.00
_cell.angle_gamma   90.00
#
_symmetry.space_group_name_H-M   'P 1'
#
loop_
_entity.id
_entity.type
_entity.pdbx_description
1 polymer ?
#
loop_
_entity_poly.entity_id
_entity_poly.type
_entity_poly.pdbx_seq_one_letter_code
_entity_poly.pdbx_strand_id
1 'polypeptide(L)'
;MAQVHVQGWVAAGFEEVEEEFARNFTKRKQTGAACAVYIQGKKVVDLWGGVSDPYSGTLWQEHTMVPVFSSTKGFAALAGALAVSRGLLDYEEQVGSYWPEFAVNGKERITVRQLLSHQAGLSTVDTLQLEKFADLDTSQVANKLANARPEWTPGVKHGYHAWTIGWYIGELIRRVDPRGRSLGRFFHEEIASSLDAEFYIGLPASVPDARLAQVRGINSPAQILKHIHEIPFSMLLGFLNPRSLTARSMVDPKRLVANENFNRREMLEIEFPSGNGIGEVRAMASIYGEFAAGGKKLKLSKSVLRTLEAPPELPLSGAYDHVNRTKLAYSVGFWKPIEGHTFGSSHRAYGHPGAGGSFCYADPDFELGYAYGLNEIGGYMDNNPRENAVRQAVYRCLK
;
A
#
# COMPACT_ATOMS: atom_id res chain seq x y z
N MET A 1 -5.24 17.61 -30.16
CA MET A 1 -4.86 16.96 -28.89
C MET A 1 -3.36 16.86 -28.89
N ALA A 2 -2.69 17.41 -27.89
CA ALA A 2 -1.24 17.27 -27.76
C ALA A 2 -0.91 15.77 -27.68
N GLN A 3 0.04 15.33 -28.50
CA GLN A 3 0.54 13.96 -28.50
C GLN A 3 1.20 13.73 -27.12
N VAL A 4 0.59 12.92 -26.28
CA VAL A 4 1.18 12.57 -24.97
C VAL A 4 2.37 11.65 -25.27
N HIS A 5 3.56 12.12 -24.97
CA HIS A 5 4.77 11.29 -25.08
C HIS A 5 4.80 10.30 -23.91
N VAL A 6 4.63 9.02 -24.23
CA VAL A 6 5.09 7.93 -23.36
C VAL A 6 6.59 7.80 -23.56
N GLN A 7 7.32 7.63 -22.49
CA GLN A 7 8.76 7.47 -22.44
C GLN A 7 9.11 6.18 -21.70
N GLY A 8 10.35 5.76 -21.82
CA GLY A 8 10.83 4.52 -21.26
C GLY A 8 11.04 3.44 -22.30
N TRP A 9 10.91 2.17 -21.90
CA TRP A 9 11.11 1.04 -22.80
C TRP A 9 10.40 -0.21 -22.28
N VAL A 10 10.19 -1.16 -23.18
CA VAL A 10 9.73 -2.52 -22.88
C VAL A 10 10.65 -3.55 -23.52
N ALA A 11 10.81 -4.70 -22.89
CA ALA A 11 11.51 -5.83 -23.50
C ALA A 11 10.71 -6.39 -24.69
N ALA A 12 11.39 -7.04 -25.63
CA ALA A 12 10.74 -7.72 -26.74
C ALA A 12 9.64 -8.69 -26.24
N GLY A 13 8.45 -8.61 -26.82
CA GLY A 13 7.26 -9.35 -26.42
C GLY A 13 6.36 -8.63 -25.41
N PHE A 14 6.74 -7.44 -24.94
CA PHE A 14 5.94 -6.61 -24.03
C PHE A 14 5.37 -5.33 -24.70
N GLU A 15 5.39 -5.24 -26.01
CA GLU A 15 4.94 -4.07 -26.77
C GLU A 15 3.46 -3.73 -26.50
N GLU A 16 2.63 -4.73 -26.23
CA GLU A 16 1.21 -4.53 -25.88
C GLU A 16 1.07 -3.76 -24.56
N VAL A 17 2.01 -3.90 -23.63
CA VAL A 17 2.00 -3.15 -22.35
C VAL A 17 2.23 -1.66 -22.62
N GLU A 18 3.16 -1.31 -23.50
CA GLU A 18 3.41 0.08 -23.92
C GLU A 18 2.19 0.68 -24.61
N GLU A 19 1.56 -0.06 -25.53
CA GLU A 19 0.33 0.38 -26.21
C GLU A 19 -0.81 0.65 -25.22
N GLU A 20 -1.06 -0.29 -24.27
CA GLU A 20 -2.12 -0.11 -23.27
C GLU A 20 -1.81 1.05 -22.31
N PHE A 21 -0.56 1.23 -21.93
CA PHE A 21 -0.13 2.36 -21.13
C PHE A 21 -0.37 3.69 -21.86
N ALA A 22 -0.03 3.78 -23.14
CA ALA A 22 -0.30 4.94 -24.01
C ALA A 22 -1.81 5.21 -24.18
N ARG A 23 -2.62 4.15 -24.28
CA ARG A 23 -4.11 4.27 -24.33
C ARG A 23 -4.69 4.89 -23.07
N ASN A 24 -4.04 4.79 -21.91
CA ASN A 24 -4.51 5.46 -20.70
C ASN A 24 -4.58 6.97 -20.88
N PHE A 25 -3.60 7.58 -21.53
CA PHE A 25 -3.56 9.01 -21.77
C PHE A 25 -4.58 9.46 -22.85
N THR A 26 -4.79 8.67 -23.89
CA THR A 26 -5.65 9.03 -25.02
C THR A 26 -7.12 8.64 -24.81
N LYS A 27 -7.41 7.56 -24.07
CA LYS A 27 -8.76 7.00 -23.92
C LYS A 27 -9.30 7.06 -22.49
N ARG A 28 -8.42 6.97 -21.44
CA ARG A 28 -8.83 6.86 -20.04
C ARG A 28 -8.49 8.11 -19.23
N LYS A 29 -8.12 9.22 -19.91
CA LYS A 29 -7.88 10.55 -19.28
C LYS A 29 -6.80 10.49 -18.17
N GLN A 30 -5.75 9.69 -18.33
CA GLN A 30 -4.61 9.69 -17.42
C GLN A 30 -3.89 11.02 -17.49
N THR A 31 -3.56 11.61 -16.34
CA THR A 31 -2.82 12.88 -16.24
C THR A 31 -1.32 12.62 -16.26
N GLY A 32 -0.82 11.85 -15.30
CA GLY A 32 0.56 11.41 -15.21
C GLY A 32 0.61 10.04 -14.53
N ALA A 33 1.50 9.17 -14.99
CA ALA A 33 1.70 7.84 -14.43
C ALA A 33 3.06 7.26 -14.80
N ALA A 34 3.44 6.21 -14.07
CA ALA A 34 4.50 5.28 -14.44
C ALA A 34 4.08 3.83 -14.17
N CYS A 35 4.67 2.91 -14.92
CA CYS A 35 4.50 1.46 -14.75
C CYS A 35 5.84 0.76 -14.89
N ALA A 36 6.11 -0.20 -14.01
CA ALA A 36 7.30 -1.03 -14.11
C ALA A 36 6.99 -2.49 -13.78
N VAL A 37 7.70 -3.39 -14.45
CA VAL A 37 7.59 -4.83 -14.24
C VAL A 37 8.98 -5.44 -14.20
N TYR A 38 9.22 -6.28 -13.21
CA TYR A 38 10.40 -7.13 -13.09
C TYR A 38 9.97 -8.59 -13.14
N ILE A 39 10.73 -9.40 -13.90
CA ILE A 39 10.53 -10.85 -13.99
C ILE A 39 11.89 -11.51 -13.76
N GLN A 40 11.97 -12.47 -12.82
CA GLN A 40 13.21 -13.15 -12.47
C GLN A 40 14.36 -12.17 -12.17
N GLY A 41 14.03 -11.08 -11.46
CA GLY A 41 14.96 -10.02 -11.09
C GLY A 41 15.41 -9.10 -12.23
N LYS A 42 14.88 -9.26 -13.44
CA LYS A 42 15.18 -8.42 -14.61
C LYS A 42 14.03 -7.48 -14.90
N LYS A 43 14.33 -6.21 -15.11
CA LYS A 43 13.35 -5.22 -15.54
C LYS A 43 12.92 -5.52 -16.99
N VAL A 44 11.62 -5.67 -17.25
CA VAL A 44 11.06 -5.97 -18.57
C VAL A 44 10.12 -4.86 -19.06
N VAL A 45 9.62 -4.04 -18.17
CA VAL A 45 8.83 -2.84 -18.47
C VAL A 45 9.28 -1.70 -17.56
N ASP A 46 9.47 -0.52 -18.15
CA ASP A 46 9.79 0.71 -17.44
C ASP A 46 9.25 1.89 -18.24
N LEU A 47 8.03 2.31 -17.96
CA LEU A 47 7.29 3.30 -18.71
C LEU A 47 6.83 4.45 -17.81
N TRP A 48 6.87 5.67 -18.33
CA TRP A 48 6.30 6.84 -17.69
C TRP A 48 5.77 7.81 -18.74
N GLY A 49 4.86 8.70 -18.33
CA GLY A 49 4.31 9.67 -19.26
C GLY A 49 3.34 10.66 -18.63
N GLY A 50 2.94 11.63 -19.43
CA GLY A 50 2.07 12.71 -19.00
C GLY A 50 2.79 13.75 -18.15
N VAL A 51 2.09 14.36 -17.19
CA VAL A 51 2.62 15.41 -16.34
C VAL A 51 2.77 14.94 -14.89
N SER A 52 3.90 15.25 -14.27
CA SER A 52 4.16 15.03 -12.84
C SER A 52 3.44 16.07 -11.99
N ASP A 53 3.25 17.26 -12.49
CA ASP A 53 2.48 18.32 -11.83
C ASP A 53 1.32 18.79 -12.72
N PRO A 54 0.07 18.41 -12.36
CA PRO A 54 -1.12 18.79 -13.14
C PRO A 54 -1.49 20.30 -13.01
N TYR A 55 -0.81 21.06 -12.15
CA TYR A 55 -1.06 22.48 -11.95
C TYR A 55 -0.12 23.33 -12.79
N SER A 56 1.17 22.99 -12.86
CA SER A 56 2.17 23.69 -13.67
C SER A 56 2.33 23.13 -15.09
N GLY A 57 1.90 21.87 -15.32
CA GLY A 57 2.13 21.16 -16.58
C GLY A 57 3.54 20.57 -16.69
N THR A 58 4.31 20.50 -15.61
CA THR A 58 5.64 19.87 -15.59
C THR A 58 5.54 18.41 -16.02
N LEU A 59 6.36 17.99 -16.96
CA LEU A 59 6.33 16.63 -17.51
C LEU A 59 6.87 15.61 -16.50
N TRP A 60 6.30 14.42 -16.54
CA TRP A 60 6.85 13.26 -15.80
C TRP A 60 8.22 12.88 -16.36
N GLN A 61 9.18 12.70 -15.50
CA GLN A 61 10.56 12.36 -15.84
C GLN A 61 10.89 10.94 -15.33
N GLU A 62 12.00 10.38 -15.80
CA GLU A 62 12.49 9.07 -15.43
C GLU A 62 12.58 8.86 -13.91
N HIS A 63 13.07 9.85 -13.18
CA HIS A 63 13.28 9.82 -11.73
C HIS A 63 12.18 10.51 -10.93
N THR A 64 10.99 10.68 -11.51
CA THR A 64 9.85 11.23 -10.79
C THR A 64 9.38 10.23 -9.72
N MET A 65 9.24 10.72 -8.50
CA MET A 65 8.71 9.98 -7.37
C MET A 65 7.24 10.32 -7.16
N VAL A 66 6.42 9.33 -6.84
CA VAL A 66 4.98 9.53 -6.62
C VAL A 66 4.53 8.93 -5.30
N PRO A 67 3.68 9.64 -4.52
CA PRO A 67 3.02 9.06 -3.35
C PRO A 67 2.07 7.94 -3.77
N VAL A 68 2.10 6.80 -3.06
CA VAL A 68 1.31 5.62 -3.43
C VAL A 68 0.23 5.25 -2.43
N PHE A 69 -0.08 6.15 -1.50
CA PHE A 69 -1.15 5.96 -0.53
C PHE A 69 -1.10 4.57 0.13
N SER A 70 -2.22 3.87 0.17
CA SER A 70 -2.31 2.57 0.85
C SER A 70 -1.42 1.48 0.27
N SER A 71 -0.86 1.62 -0.96
CA SER A 71 0.19 0.70 -1.41
C SER A 71 1.40 0.69 -0.47
N THR A 72 1.60 1.76 0.31
CA THR A 72 2.59 1.86 1.40
C THR A 72 2.49 0.71 2.40
N LYS A 73 1.27 0.24 2.72
CA LYS A 73 1.05 -0.86 3.66
C LYS A 73 1.74 -2.15 3.24
N GLY A 74 1.77 -2.40 1.93
CA GLY A 74 2.50 -3.55 1.40
C GLY A 74 4.00 -3.45 1.68
N PHE A 75 4.62 -2.27 1.53
CA PHE A 75 6.03 -2.08 1.87
C PHE A 75 6.30 -2.19 3.37
N ALA A 76 5.38 -1.69 4.20
CA ALA A 76 5.44 -1.90 5.64
C ALA A 76 5.33 -3.40 6.00
N ALA A 77 4.46 -4.15 5.31
CA ALA A 77 4.33 -5.59 5.49
C ALA A 77 5.58 -6.35 5.01
N LEU A 78 6.26 -5.91 3.94
CA LEU A 78 7.55 -6.47 3.51
C LEU A 78 8.64 -6.25 4.57
N ALA A 79 8.66 -5.11 5.27
CA ALA A 79 9.55 -4.90 6.42
C ALA A 79 9.23 -5.89 7.57
N GLY A 80 7.94 -6.08 7.86
CA GLY A 80 7.49 -7.11 8.82
C GLY A 80 7.94 -8.52 8.42
N ALA A 81 7.78 -8.88 7.16
CA ALA A 81 8.22 -10.18 6.63
C ALA A 81 9.74 -10.38 6.75
N LEU A 82 10.53 -9.33 6.50
CA LEU A 82 11.98 -9.39 6.69
C LEU A 82 12.34 -9.57 8.17
N ALA A 83 11.64 -8.89 9.09
CA ALA A 83 11.85 -9.06 10.53
C ALA A 83 11.53 -10.50 10.98
N VAL A 84 10.44 -11.10 10.46
CA VAL A 84 10.12 -12.52 10.70
C VAL A 84 11.19 -13.43 10.10
N SER A 85 11.65 -13.16 8.89
CA SER A 85 12.71 -13.92 8.23
C SER A 85 14.02 -13.95 9.03
N ARG A 86 14.28 -12.89 9.79
CA ARG A 86 15.46 -12.75 10.66
C ARG A 86 15.24 -13.31 12.08
N GLY A 87 14.06 -13.85 12.37
CA GLY A 87 13.72 -14.35 13.72
C GLY A 87 13.50 -13.26 14.76
N LEU A 88 13.33 -12.01 14.37
CA LEU A 88 13.03 -10.89 15.26
C LEU A 88 11.55 -10.83 15.63
N LEU A 89 10.67 -11.31 14.76
CA LEU A 89 9.22 -11.35 14.92
C LEU A 89 8.70 -12.73 14.52
N ASP A 90 7.60 -13.17 15.11
CA ASP A 90 6.87 -14.39 14.72
C ASP A 90 5.41 -14.03 14.49
N TYR A 91 4.85 -14.48 13.36
CA TYR A 91 3.45 -14.23 13.04
C TYR A 91 2.48 -14.94 14.00
N GLU A 92 2.87 -16.08 14.57
CA GLU A 92 2.02 -16.86 15.48
C GLU A 92 2.14 -16.41 16.93
N GLU A 93 3.16 -15.63 17.26
CA GLU A 93 3.36 -15.12 18.61
C GLU A 93 2.35 -13.99 18.93
N GLN A 94 2.02 -13.86 20.21
CA GLN A 94 1.14 -12.79 20.69
C GLN A 94 1.83 -11.43 20.57
N VAL A 95 1.09 -10.42 20.16
CA VAL A 95 1.58 -9.03 20.09
C VAL A 95 2.12 -8.57 21.45
N GLY A 96 1.46 -9.00 22.54
CA GLY A 96 1.86 -8.69 23.92
C GLY A 96 3.25 -9.15 24.31
N SER A 97 3.78 -10.22 23.67
CA SER A 97 5.16 -10.69 23.91
C SER A 97 6.23 -9.67 23.47
N TYR A 98 5.91 -8.89 22.44
CA TYR A 98 6.79 -7.82 21.93
C TYR A 98 6.40 -6.44 22.47
N TRP A 99 5.11 -6.27 22.79
CA TRP A 99 4.53 -5.01 23.23
C TRP A 99 3.62 -5.24 24.45
N PRO A 100 4.18 -5.37 25.66
CA PRO A 100 3.43 -5.70 26.88
C PRO A 100 2.24 -4.77 27.15
N GLU A 101 2.40 -3.45 26.88
CA GLU A 101 1.36 -2.45 27.10
C GLU A 101 0.16 -2.61 26.15
N PHE A 102 0.32 -3.36 25.07
CA PHE A 102 -0.77 -3.70 24.16
C PHE A 102 -1.72 -4.75 24.76
N ALA A 103 -1.21 -5.64 25.62
CA ALA A 103 -1.93 -6.80 26.17
C ALA A 103 -2.95 -6.41 27.25
N VAL A 104 -3.86 -5.49 26.91
CA VAL A 104 -4.95 -5.00 27.77
C VAL A 104 -6.24 -4.88 26.97
N ASN A 105 -7.37 -4.70 27.65
CA ASN A 105 -8.66 -4.43 27.02
C ASN A 105 -9.16 -5.54 26.08
N GLY A 106 -8.83 -6.81 26.33
CA GLY A 106 -9.26 -7.95 25.50
C GLY A 106 -8.33 -8.24 24.32
N LYS A 107 -7.10 -7.70 24.34
CA LYS A 107 -6.08 -7.90 23.29
C LYS A 107 -5.00 -8.91 23.66
N GLU A 108 -5.07 -9.50 24.84
CA GLU A 108 -4.03 -10.35 25.45
C GLU A 108 -3.61 -11.52 24.56
N ARG A 109 -4.56 -12.03 23.75
CA ARG A 109 -4.35 -13.21 22.89
C ARG A 109 -4.23 -12.87 21.40
N ILE A 110 -4.22 -11.61 21.02
CA ILE A 110 -4.07 -11.23 19.61
C ILE A 110 -2.69 -11.63 19.12
N THR A 111 -2.63 -12.47 18.09
CA THR A 111 -1.36 -12.81 17.43
C THR A 111 -0.96 -11.70 16.44
N VAL A 112 0.33 -11.65 16.09
CA VAL A 112 0.85 -10.77 15.04
C VAL A 112 0.11 -11.04 13.74
N ARG A 113 -0.13 -12.30 13.36
CA ARG A 113 -0.92 -12.69 12.18
C ARG A 113 -2.31 -12.06 12.19
N GLN A 114 -3.06 -12.21 13.27
CA GLN A 114 -4.41 -11.65 13.39
C GLN A 114 -4.43 -10.13 13.24
N LEU A 115 -3.46 -9.45 13.86
CA LEU A 115 -3.32 -8.00 13.76
C LEU A 115 -3.04 -7.58 12.32
N LEU A 116 -2.04 -8.17 11.68
CA LEU A 116 -1.64 -7.82 10.31
C LEU A 116 -2.65 -8.27 9.25
N SER A 117 -3.50 -9.27 9.54
CA SER A 117 -4.59 -9.71 8.65
C SER A 117 -5.91 -8.97 8.91
N HIS A 118 -5.87 -7.82 9.58
CA HIS A 118 -7.03 -6.97 9.85
C HIS A 118 -8.12 -7.64 10.71
N GLN A 119 -7.78 -8.65 11.51
CA GLN A 119 -8.72 -9.41 12.34
C GLN A 119 -8.80 -8.94 13.79
N ALA A 120 -7.93 -7.99 14.17
CA ALA A 120 -7.78 -7.58 15.57
C ALA A 120 -8.92 -6.67 16.10
N GLY A 121 -9.77 -6.12 15.22
CA GLY A 121 -10.82 -5.18 15.64
C GLY A 121 -10.31 -3.76 15.97
N LEU A 122 -9.12 -3.39 15.54
CA LEU A 122 -8.43 -2.17 15.92
C LEU A 122 -8.35 -1.16 14.77
N SER A 123 -9.42 -1.04 13.98
CA SER A 123 -9.45 -0.25 12.74
C SER A 123 -9.81 1.23 12.97
N THR A 124 -10.41 1.60 14.09
CA THR A 124 -10.98 2.93 14.31
C THR A 124 -9.93 3.96 14.73
N VAL A 125 -10.08 5.20 14.28
CA VAL A 125 -9.16 6.32 14.57
C VAL A 125 -9.84 7.53 15.20
N ASP A 126 -11.18 7.52 15.29
CA ASP A 126 -11.99 8.61 15.81
C ASP A 126 -11.67 8.98 17.28
N THR A 127 -11.09 8.06 18.05
CA THR A 127 -10.69 8.27 19.44
C THR A 127 -9.23 8.69 19.61
N LEU A 128 -8.42 8.71 18.55
CA LEU A 128 -6.97 8.92 18.63
C LEU A 128 -6.56 10.39 18.84
N GLN A 129 -7.50 11.34 18.72
CA GLN A 129 -7.22 12.77 18.93
C GLN A 129 -6.00 13.27 18.12
N LEU A 130 -6.03 13.03 16.82
CA LEU A 130 -4.99 13.48 15.89
C LEU A 130 -5.30 14.92 15.46
N GLU A 131 -4.35 15.84 15.62
CA GLU A 131 -4.59 17.27 15.40
C GLU A 131 -3.65 17.92 14.37
N LYS A 132 -2.44 17.38 14.22
CA LYS A 132 -1.37 17.88 13.34
C LYS A 132 -0.61 16.73 12.70
N PHE A 133 0.15 17.00 11.66
CA PHE A 133 0.92 15.96 10.94
C PHE A 133 1.86 15.17 11.86
N ALA A 134 2.54 15.82 12.80
CA ALA A 134 3.40 15.13 13.74
C ALA A 134 2.68 14.06 14.56
N ASP A 135 1.37 14.18 14.76
CA ASP A 135 0.58 13.17 15.48
C ASP A 135 0.36 11.90 14.67
N LEU A 136 0.67 11.90 13.37
CA LEU A 136 0.63 10.72 12.50
C LEU A 136 1.89 9.86 12.61
N ASP A 137 2.95 10.37 13.24
CA ASP A 137 4.16 9.59 13.50
C ASP A 137 3.88 8.45 14.47
N THR A 138 4.44 7.26 14.16
CA THR A 138 4.22 6.04 14.94
C THR A 138 4.53 6.21 16.42
N SER A 139 5.59 6.94 16.77
CA SER A 139 5.99 7.15 18.16
C SER A 139 4.97 7.96 18.98
N GLN A 140 4.22 8.84 18.33
CA GLN A 140 3.22 9.68 18.95
C GLN A 140 1.90 8.96 19.23
N VAL A 141 1.56 7.97 18.40
CA VAL A 141 0.28 7.24 18.52
C VAL A 141 0.40 5.94 19.32
N ALA A 142 1.61 5.41 19.55
CA ALA A 142 1.82 4.08 20.14
C ALA A 142 1.04 3.87 21.44
N ASN A 143 1.11 4.80 22.39
CA ASN A 143 0.40 4.70 23.67
C ASN A 143 -1.14 4.72 23.50
N LYS A 144 -1.65 5.49 22.54
CA LYS A 144 -3.09 5.54 22.23
C LYS A 144 -3.56 4.21 21.65
N LEU A 145 -2.77 3.63 20.74
CA LEU A 145 -3.02 2.32 20.13
C LEU A 145 -2.95 1.19 21.15
N ALA A 146 -1.97 1.23 22.08
CA ALA A 146 -1.87 0.25 23.15
C ALA A 146 -3.12 0.21 24.02
N ASN A 147 -3.78 1.35 24.24
CA ASN A 147 -4.99 1.46 25.05
C ASN A 147 -6.30 1.28 24.25
N ALA A 148 -6.24 1.17 22.92
CA ALA A 148 -7.43 0.98 22.09
C ALA A 148 -8.19 -0.31 22.45
N ARG A 149 -9.51 -0.29 22.30
CA ARG A 149 -10.38 -1.46 22.50
C ARG A 149 -10.80 -2.02 21.16
N PRO A 150 -10.78 -3.36 20.97
CA PRO A 150 -11.31 -3.99 19.77
C PRO A 150 -12.80 -3.68 19.57
N GLU A 151 -13.20 -3.36 18.34
CA GLU A 151 -14.61 -3.16 17.94
C GLU A 151 -15.36 -4.49 17.77
N TRP A 152 -14.66 -5.60 17.73
CA TRP A 152 -15.19 -6.97 17.71
C TRP A 152 -14.20 -7.93 18.35
N THR A 153 -14.65 -9.12 18.69
CA THR A 153 -13.78 -10.20 19.20
C THR A 153 -12.72 -10.55 18.16
N PRO A 154 -11.42 -10.42 18.46
CA PRO A 154 -10.35 -10.75 17.54
C PRO A 154 -10.49 -12.16 16.94
N GLY A 155 -10.21 -12.29 15.63
CA GLY A 155 -10.35 -13.55 14.88
C GLY A 155 -11.78 -13.86 14.42
N VAL A 156 -12.82 -13.18 14.92
CA VAL A 156 -14.22 -13.45 14.49
C VAL A 156 -14.54 -12.77 13.18
N LYS A 157 -14.07 -11.54 12.98
CA LYS A 157 -14.30 -10.70 11.79
C LYS A 157 -13.00 -10.10 11.31
N HIS A 158 -13.02 -9.57 10.09
CA HIS A 158 -12.01 -8.62 9.68
C HIS A 158 -12.64 -7.30 9.20
N GLY A 159 -11.88 -6.25 9.27
CA GLY A 159 -12.22 -4.92 8.77
C GLY A 159 -10.95 -4.13 8.55
N TYR A 160 -10.86 -3.52 7.39
CA TYR A 160 -9.67 -2.81 6.94
C TYR A 160 -9.19 -1.77 7.94
N HIS A 161 -7.99 -1.93 8.47
CA HIS A 161 -7.33 -0.99 9.37
C HIS A 161 -6.69 0.12 8.51
N ALA A 162 -7.52 1.04 8.00
CA ALA A 162 -7.13 2.00 6.96
C ALA A 162 -5.89 2.83 7.33
N TRP A 163 -5.81 3.26 8.57
CA TRP A 163 -4.72 4.08 9.08
C TRP A 163 -3.88 3.37 10.15
N THR A 164 -4.52 2.56 10.98
CA THR A 164 -3.90 2.02 12.19
C THR A 164 -2.88 0.93 11.92
N ILE A 165 -3.03 0.15 10.83
CA ILE A 165 -2.15 -1.01 10.55
C ILE A 165 -0.68 -0.63 10.44
N GLY A 166 -0.36 0.47 9.75
CA GLY A 166 1.02 0.93 9.60
C GLY A 166 1.67 1.32 10.92
N TRP A 167 0.91 1.95 11.80
CA TRP A 167 1.38 2.28 13.14
C TRP A 167 1.62 1.02 13.99
N TYR A 168 0.74 0.01 13.91
CA TYR A 168 0.95 -1.26 14.61
C TYR A 168 2.20 -1.98 14.11
N ILE A 169 2.39 -2.08 12.79
CA ILE A 169 3.62 -2.66 12.21
C ILE A 169 4.84 -1.82 12.62
N GLY A 170 4.72 -0.50 12.55
CA GLY A 170 5.80 0.43 12.89
C GLY A 170 6.28 0.25 14.33
N GLU A 171 5.34 0.16 15.27
CA GLU A 171 5.71 -0.04 16.68
C GLU A 171 6.29 -1.45 16.93
N LEU A 172 5.74 -2.49 16.29
CA LEU A 172 6.33 -3.83 16.37
C LEU A 172 7.78 -3.84 15.87
N ILE A 173 8.06 -3.27 14.69
CA ILE A 173 9.43 -3.18 14.16
C ILE A 173 10.33 -2.43 15.11
N ARG A 174 9.92 -1.28 15.64
CA ARG A 174 10.72 -0.48 16.57
C ARG A 174 11.10 -1.27 17.82
N ARG A 175 10.21 -2.15 18.30
CA ARG A 175 10.44 -2.94 19.52
C ARG A 175 11.33 -4.16 19.29
N VAL A 176 11.22 -4.78 18.13
CA VAL A 176 11.98 -6.01 17.84
C VAL A 176 13.31 -5.75 17.15
N ASP A 177 13.49 -4.58 16.54
CA ASP A 177 14.76 -4.23 15.92
C ASP A 177 15.82 -3.96 17.00
N PRO A 178 16.96 -4.69 17.01
CA PRO A 178 18.00 -4.49 18.02
C PRO A 178 18.57 -3.06 18.07
N ARG A 179 18.41 -2.29 17.00
CA ARG A 179 18.83 -0.89 16.89
C ARG A 179 17.71 0.10 17.24
N GLY A 180 16.50 -0.38 17.53
CA GLY A 180 15.33 0.44 17.85
C GLY A 180 14.93 1.43 16.75
N ARG A 181 15.21 1.09 15.48
CA ARG A 181 14.89 1.95 14.33
C ARG A 181 13.39 2.04 14.13
N SER A 182 12.94 3.17 13.61
CA SER A 182 11.60 3.30 13.05
C SER A 182 11.42 2.38 11.84
N LEU A 183 10.17 2.11 11.44
CA LEU A 183 9.87 1.25 10.31
C LEU A 183 10.45 1.80 9.00
N GLY A 184 10.31 3.10 8.75
CA GLY A 184 10.84 3.72 7.53
C GLY A 184 12.36 3.61 7.44
N ARG A 185 13.05 3.83 8.55
CA ARG A 185 14.50 3.67 8.61
C ARG A 185 14.93 2.20 8.48
N PHE A 186 14.23 1.27 9.14
CA PHE A 186 14.49 -0.16 9.00
C PHE A 186 14.28 -0.61 7.55
N PHE A 187 13.15 -0.24 6.94
CA PHE A 187 12.84 -0.53 5.55
C PHE A 187 13.91 0.01 4.60
N HIS A 188 14.30 1.28 4.77
CA HIS A 188 15.29 1.91 3.91
C HIS A 188 16.65 1.21 4.02
N GLU A 189 17.18 0.99 5.23
CA GLU A 189 18.50 0.42 5.44
C GLU A 189 18.59 -1.07 5.07
N GLU A 190 17.50 -1.83 5.31
CA GLU A 190 17.54 -3.30 5.17
C GLU A 190 16.95 -3.81 3.85
N ILE A 191 16.05 -3.04 3.21
CA ILE A 191 15.41 -3.43 1.96
C ILE A 191 15.81 -2.50 0.83
N ALA A 192 15.43 -1.22 0.91
CA ALA A 192 15.56 -0.30 -0.21
C ALA A 192 17.02 -0.11 -0.64
N SER A 193 17.92 0.20 0.30
CA SER A 193 19.35 0.36 0.02
C SER A 193 20.02 -0.92 -0.49
N SER A 194 19.60 -2.10 0.03
CA SER A 194 20.13 -3.40 -0.41
C SER A 194 19.75 -3.74 -1.86
N LEU A 195 18.70 -3.09 -2.39
CA LEU A 195 18.19 -3.29 -3.75
C LEU A 195 18.45 -2.10 -4.68
N ASP A 196 19.16 -1.06 -4.20
CA ASP A 196 19.35 0.21 -4.91
C ASP A 196 18.00 0.82 -5.37
N ALA A 197 17.03 0.84 -4.46
CA ALA A 197 15.65 1.21 -4.75
C ALA A 197 15.27 2.51 -4.03
N GLU A 198 14.92 3.54 -4.79
CA GLU A 198 14.49 4.82 -4.25
C GLU A 198 12.99 4.81 -3.89
N PHE A 199 12.68 4.25 -2.74
CA PHE A 199 11.35 4.28 -2.12
C PHE A 199 11.49 4.53 -0.62
N TYR A 200 10.67 5.44 -0.09
CA TYR A 200 10.74 5.93 1.28
C TYR A 200 9.39 5.88 1.98
N ILE A 201 9.40 5.57 3.27
CA ILE A 201 8.32 5.81 4.22
C ILE A 201 8.89 6.83 5.22
N GLY A 202 8.53 8.10 5.04
CA GLY A 202 9.27 9.23 5.60
C GLY A 202 10.39 9.69 4.66
N LEU A 203 10.07 10.70 3.82
CA LEU A 203 10.95 11.18 2.76
C LEU A 203 12.15 11.94 3.34
N PRO A 204 13.40 11.59 2.99
CA PRO A 204 14.57 12.34 3.43
C PRO A 204 14.57 13.77 2.91
N ALA A 205 15.03 14.72 3.74
CA ALA A 205 15.18 16.13 3.37
C ALA A 205 16.11 16.35 2.17
N SER A 206 17.01 15.41 1.90
CA SER A 206 17.95 15.45 0.77
C SER A 206 17.31 15.24 -0.60
N VAL A 207 16.10 14.65 -0.67
CA VAL A 207 15.40 14.45 -1.96
C VAL A 207 14.82 15.79 -2.43
N PRO A 208 15.18 16.26 -3.65
CA PRO A 208 14.70 17.56 -4.15
C PRO A 208 13.21 17.51 -4.51
N ASP A 209 12.47 18.59 -4.22
CA ASP A 209 11.04 18.72 -4.53
C ASP A 209 10.73 18.60 -6.03
N ALA A 210 11.67 18.98 -6.90
CA ALA A 210 11.55 18.83 -8.35
C ALA A 210 11.33 17.38 -8.83
N ARG A 211 11.65 16.39 -8.00
CA ARG A 211 11.40 14.96 -8.29
C ARG A 211 10.02 14.50 -7.83
N LEU A 212 9.27 15.29 -7.08
CA LEU A 212 8.03 14.86 -6.45
C LEU A 212 6.84 15.17 -7.36
N ALA A 213 6.09 14.14 -7.71
CA ALA A 213 4.83 14.33 -8.42
C ALA A 213 3.78 14.99 -7.51
N GLN A 214 3.06 15.95 -8.07
CA GLN A 214 1.95 16.61 -7.40
C GLN A 214 0.66 15.84 -7.62
N VAL A 215 0.00 15.46 -6.54
CA VAL A 215 -1.25 14.70 -6.56
C VAL A 215 -2.44 15.64 -6.76
N ARG A 216 -3.32 15.27 -7.66
CA ARG A 216 -4.64 15.90 -7.83
C ARG A 216 -5.72 14.98 -7.29
N GLY A 217 -6.31 15.37 -6.15
CA GLY A 217 -7.36 14.63 -5.48
C GLY A 217 -8.77 15.09 -5.83
N ILE A 218 -9.76 14.45 -5.20
CA ILE A 218 -11.18 14.82 -5.29
C ILE A 218 -11.45 15.86 -4.20
N ASN A 219 -11.43 17.16 -4.56
CA ASN A 219 -11.42 18.26 -3.59
C ASN A 219 -12.69 19.13 -3.64
N SER A 220 -13.66 18.81 -4.51
CA SER A 220 -14.90 19.59 -4.62
C SER A 220 -16.14 18.70 -4.71
N PRO A 221 -17.33 19.21 -4.31
CA PRO A 221 -18.59 18.47 -4.46
C PRO A 221 -18.86 17.99 -5.89
N ALA A 222 -18.49 18.80 -6.90
CA ALA A 222 -18.64 18.42 -8.30
C ALA A 222 -17.73 17.25 -8.68
N GLN A 223 -16.51 17.21 -8.15
CA GLN A 223 -15.61 16.06 -8.35
C GLN A 223 -16.11 14.82 -7.60
N ILE A 224 -16.62 14.97 -6.37
CA ILE A 224 -17.23 13.84 -5.64
C ILE A 224 -18.38 13.25 -6.47
N LEU A 225 -19.29 14.09 -7.00
CA LEU A 225 -20.40 13.63 -7.82
C LEU A 225 -19.92 12.92 -9.11
N LYS A 226 -18.86 13.42 -9.74
CA LYS A 226 -18.25 12.80 -10.92
C LYS A 226 -17.69 11.41 -10.65
N HIS A 227 -17.11 11.18 -9.45
CA HIS A 227 -16.43 9.94 -9.08
C HIS A 227 -17.25 9.01 -8.17
N ILE A 228 -18.49 9.40 -7.81
CA ILE A 228 -19.32 8.64 -6.87
C ILE A 228 -19.63 7.21 -7.37
N HIS A 229 -19.72 7.02 -8.68
CA HIS A 229 -19.96 5.72 -9.32
C HIS A 229 -18.76 4.76 -9.23
N GLU A 230 -17.58 5.28 -8.89
CA GLU A 230 -16.34 4.52 -8.71
C GLU A 230 -16.25 3.93 -7.29
N ILE A 231 -17.08 4.41 -6.35
CA ILE A 231 -17.09 3.96 -4.95
C ILE A 231 -18.21 2.91 -4.79
N PRO A 232 -17.94 1.75 -4.18
CA PRO A 232 -18.97 0.75 -3.91
C PRO A 232 -20.15 1.34 -3.12
N PHE A 233 -21.38 1.09 -3.58
CA PHE A 233 -22.60 1.64 -2.96
C PHE A 233 -22.71 1.27 -1.46
N SER A 234 -22.33 0.05 -1.09
CA SER A 234 -22.30 -0.40 0.31
C SER A 234 -21.37 0.46 1.18
N MET A 235 -20.25 0.89 0.64
CA MET A 235 -19.29 1.77 1.31
C MET A 235 -19.83 3.20 1.44
N LEU A 236 -20.49 3.73 0.41
CA LEU A 236 -21.19 5.03 0.50
C LEU A 236 -22.23 5.04 1.62
N LEU A 237 -23.04 3.99 1.75
CA LEU A 237 -23.97 3.84 2.88
C LEU A 237 -23.23 3.79 4.23
N GLY A 238 -22.01 3.23 4.25
CA GLY A 238 -21.17 3.24 5.43
C GLY A 238 -20.77 4.67 5.85
N PHE A 239 -20.35 5.50 4.90
CA PHE A 239 -19.99 6.90 5.18
C PHE A 239 -21.18 7.78 5.62
N LEU A 240 -22.39 7.48 5.17
CA LEU A 240 -23.59 8.21 5.60
C LEU A 240 -23.97 7.98 7.07
N ASN A 241 -23.46 6.93 7.69
CA ASN A 241 -23.67 6.67 9.12
C ASN A 241 -22.36 6.92 9.91
N PRO A 242 -22.25 8.03 10.67
CA PRO A 242 -21.05 8.35 11.44
C PRO A 242 -20.66 7.31 12.48
N ARG A 243 -21.62 6.45 12.90
CA ARG A 243 -21.38 5.37 13.88
C ARG A 243 -20.93 4.08 13.21
N SER A 244 -20.90 4.00 11.88
CA SER A 244 -20.44 2.81 11.17
C SER A 244 -18.94 2.59 11.35
N LEU A 245 -18.49 1.35 11.24
CA LEU A 245 -17.06 1.03 11.21
C LEU A 245 -16.35 1.70 10.01
N THR A 246 -17.04 1.80 8.86
CA THR A 246 -16.51 2.51 7.67
C THR A 246 -16.15 3.95 8.01
N ALA A 247 -17.13 4.72 8.54
CA ALA A 247 -16.89 6.11 8.87
C ALA A 247 -15.81 6.27 9.95
N ARG A 248 -15.89 5.51 11.05
CA ARG A 248 -14.97 5.60 12.18
C ARG A 248 -13.54 5.15 11.86
N SER A 249 -13.37 4.20 10.93
CA SER A 249 -12.06 3.70 10.53
C SER A 249 -11.40 4.53 9.43
N MET A 250 -12.21 5.23 8.61
CA MET A 250 -11.72 6.02 7.47
C MET A 250 -11.84 7.52 7.68
N VAL A 251 -12.33 7.96 8.87
CA VAL A 251 -12.39 9.39 9.18
C VAL A 251 -11.00 10.03 9.02
N ASP A 252 -11.01 11.20 8.43
CA ASP A 252 -9.83 12.05 8.31
C ASP A 252 -9.92 13.17 9.35
N PRO A 253 -9.34 12.98 10.55
CA PRO A 253 -9.44 13.97 11.60
C PRO A 253 -8.78 15.26 11.15
N LYS A 254 -9.54 16.35 11.16
CA LYS A 254 -9.05 17.69 10.75
C LYS A 254 -8.42 17.73 9.35
N ARG A 255 -8.82 16.83 8.45
CA ARG A 255 -8.29 16.71 7.08
C ARG A 255 -6.78 16.45 7.02
N LEU A 256 -6.20 15.79 7.99
CA LEU A 256 -4.76 15.50 8.03
C LEU A 256 -4.30 14.60 6.87
N VAL A 257 -5.13 13.63 6.49
CA VAL A 257 -4.84 12.69 5.38
C VAL A 257 -5.62 12.99 4.11
N ALA A 258 -6.12 14.23 3.95
CA ALA A 258 -6.70 14.70 2.70
C ALA A 258 -5.68 14.64 1.56
N ASN A 259 -6.13 14.28 0.35
CA ASN A 259 -5.23 13.98 -0.77
C ASN A 259 -4.24 15.11 -1.09
N GLU A 260 -4.67 16.37 -0.97
CA GLU A 260 -3.81 17.55 -1.20
C GLU A 260 -2.65 17.68 -0.21
N ASN A 261 -2.77 17.11 0.98
CA ASN A 261 -1.71 17.15 1.98
C ASN A 261 -0.51 16.26 1.61
N PHE A 262 -0.70 15.26 0.74
CA PHE A 262 0.41 14.46 0.21
C PHE A 262 1.30 15.24 -0.77
N ASN A 263 0.95 16.49 -1.12
CA ASN A 263 1.81 17.42 -1.83
C ASN A 263 2.69 18.28 -0.88
N ARG A 264 2.44 18.21 0.43
CA ARG A 264 3.18 18.98 1.42
C ARG A 264 4.38 18.21 1.91
N ARG A 265 5.53 18.86 1.90
CA ARG A 265 6.80 18.28 2.36
C ARG A 265 6.69 17.73 3.78
N GLU A 266 6.08 18.49 4.69
CA GLU A 266 5.85 18.07 6.08
C GLU A 266 5.12 16.72 6.20
N MET A 267 4.13 16.46 5.32
CA MET A 267 3.40 15.19 5.30
C MET A 267 4.24 14.05 4.76
N LEU A 268 5.13 14.32 3.82
CA LEU A 268 5.98 13.30 3.22
C LEU A 268 7.17 12.91 4.11
N GLU A 269 7.67 13.83 4.95
CA GLU A 269 8.83 13.62 5.83
C GLU A 269 8.49 12.82 7.08
N ILE A 270 7.26 12.86 7.59
CA ILE A 270 6.85 12.01 8.70
C ILE A 270 6.77 10.53 8.30
N GLU A 271 6.95 9.63 9.25
CA GLU A 271 6.70 8.20 9.03
C GLU A 271 5.23 7.87 9.28
N PHE A 272 4.45 7.75 8.21
CA PHE A 272 3.07 7.29 8.24
C PHE A 272 2.91 6.02 7.39
N PRO A 273 3.25 4.84 7.94
CA PRO A 273 3.41 3.61 7.17
C PRO A 273 2.11 3.05 6.57
N SER A 274 1.00 3.71 6.81
CA SER A 274 -0.29 3.37 6.20
C SER A 274 -0.57 4.13 4.91
N GLY A 275 0.18 5.20 4.57
CA GLY A 275 -0.28 6.03 3.48
C GLY A 275 0.71 6.94 2.76
N ASN A 276 1.86 7.29 3.33
CA ASN A 276 2.73 8.31 2.73
C ASN A 276 4.01 7.77 2.07
N GLY A 277 4.05 6.47 1.75
CA GLY A 277 5.13 5.91 0.95
C GLY A 277 5.25 6.64 -0.39
N ILE A 278 6.47 7.00 -0.75
CA ILE A 278 6.79 7.76 -1.96
C ILE A 278 8.09 7.25 -2.59
N GLY A 279 8.12 7.15 -3.91
CA GLY A 279 9.33 6.71 -4.61
C GLY A 279 9.13 6.55 -6.11
N GLU A 280 10.15 6.05 -6.75
CA GLU A 280 10.12 5.66 -8.17
C GLU A 280 9.31 4.38 -8.35
N VAL A 281 8.45 4.33 -9.37
CA VAL A 281 7.62 3.15 -9.61
C VAL A 281 8.47 1.92 -9.96
N ARG A 282 9.61 2.11 -10.64
CA ARG A 282 10.57 1.01 -10.90
C ARG A 282 11.18 0.44 -9.63
N ALA A 283 11.46 1.28 -8.64
CA ALA A 283 11.96 0.83 -7.34
C ALA A 283 10.92 -0.04 -6.62
N MET A 284 9.65 0.37 -6.67
CA MET A 284 8.55 -0.40 -6.11
C MET A 284 8.42 -1.78 -6.74
N ALA A 285 8.46 -1.85 -8.08
CA ALA A 285 8.40 -3.11 -8.82
C ALA A 285 9.62 -4.01 -8.54
N SER A 286 10.83 -3.43 -8.43
CA SER A 286 12.04 -4.20 -8.13
C SER A 286 12.00 -4.82 -6.74
N ILE A 287 11.48 -4.09 -5.73
CA ILE A 287 11.33 -4.60 -4.37
C ILE A 287 10.37 -5.80 -4.35
N TYR A 288 9.16 -5.66 -4.92
CA TYR A 288 8.23 -6.80 -5.01
C TYR A 288 8.79 -7.94 -5.87
N GLY A 289 9.55 -7.63 -6.93
CA GLY A 289 10.24 -8.61 -7.77
C GLY A 289 11.27 -9.43 -7.00
N GLU A 290 12.03 -8.82 -6.09
CA GLU A 290 12.98 -9.54 -5.23
C GLU A 290 12.25 -10.55 -4.34
N PHE A 291 11.13 -10.16 -3.72
CA PHE A 291 10.32 -11.05 -2.90
C PHE A 291 9.67 -12.17 -3.74
N ALA A 292 9.17 -11.88 -4.94
CA ALA A 292 8.60 -12.86 -5.85
C ALA A 292 9.63 -13.89 -6.35
N ALA A 293 10.87 -13.44 -6.57
CA ALA A 293 11.98 -14.28 -7.07
C ALA A 293 12.74 -15.03 -5.95
N GLY A 294 12.15 -15.12 -4.76
CA GLY A 294 12.69 -15.91 -3.66
C GLY A 294 13.61 -15.16 -2.70
N GLY A 295 13.71 -13.84 -2.80
CA GLY A 295 14.34 -12.97 -1.79
C GLY A 295 15.83 -13.20 -1.54
N LYS A 296 16.58 -13.55 -2.57
CA LYS A 296 17.99 -13.98 -2.45
C LYS A 296 18.91 -12.87 -1.96
N LYS A 297 18.73 -11.64 -2.48
CA LYS A 297 19.55 -10.49 -2.08
C LYS A 297 19.27 -10.10 -0.62
N LEU A 298 18.01 -10.23 -0.18
CA LEU A 298 17.58 -9.95 1.19
C LEU A 298 17.77 -11.14 2.13
N LYS A 299 18.18 -12.30 1.62
CA LYS A 299 18.38 -13.57 2.36
C LYS A 299 17.11 -14.00 3.10
N LEU A 300 15.96 -13.93 2.42
CA LEU A 300 14.68 -14.32 3.00
C LEU A 300 14.61 -15.82 3.29
N SER A 301 14.02 -16.17 4.42
CA SER A 301 13.79 -17.56 4.78
C SER A 301 12.68 -18.17 3.92
N LYS A 302 12.81 -19.45 3.56
CA LYS A 302 11.79 -20.19 2.81
C LYS A 302 10.46 -20.27 3.56
N SER A 303 10.48 -20.25 4.89
CA SER A 303 9.26 -20.26 5.71
C SER A 303 8.45 -18.99 5.52
N VAL A 304 9.10 -17.82 5.54
CA VAL A 304 8.42 -16.54 5.30
C VAL A 304 7.84 -16.49 3.89
N LEU A 305 8.61 -16.86 2.86
CA LEU A 305 8.09 -16.89 1.49
C LEU A 305 6.84 -17.77 1.37
N ARG A 306 6.86 -18.98 1.94
CA ARG A 306 5.66 -19.84 1.99
C ARG A 306 4.48 -19.17 2.70
N THR A 307 4.73 -18.42 3.77
CA THR A 307 3.65 -17.69 4.47
C THR A 307 3.04 -16.60 3.59
N LEU A 308 3.87 -15.83 2.87
CA LEU A 308 3.38 -14.77 1.96
C LEU A 308 2.55 -15.35 0.80
N GLU A 309 2.98 -16.49 0.27
CA GLU A 309 2.36 -17.19 -0.85
C GLU A 309 1.10 -18.00 -0.44
N ALA A 310 0.97 -18.37 0.83
CA ALA A 310 -0.14 -19.15 1.32
C ALA A 310 -1.51 -18.49 1.07
N PRO A 311 -2.58 -19.27 0.91
CA PRO A 311 -3.93 -18.72 0.95
C PRO A 311 -4.19 -17.92 2.22
N PRO A 312 -5.09 -16.93 2.20
CA PRO A 312 -5.40 -16.14 3.39
C PRO A 312 -6.15 -17.02 4.41
N GLU A 313 -5.80 -16.84 5.68
CA GLU A 313 -6.56 -17.41 6.80
C GLU A 313 -7.72 -16.47 7.13
N LEU A 314 -8.92 -16.85 6.68
CA LEU A 314 -10.11 -16.04 6.89
C LEU A 314 -10.57 -16.09 8.36
N PRO A 315 -11.16 -15.01 8.90
CA PRO A 315 -11.80 -15.02 10.21
C PRO A 315 -13.05 -15.92 10.21
N LEU A 316 -13.60 -16.20 11.39
CA LEU A 316 -14.77 -17.09 11.54
C LEU A 316 -15.99 -16.65 10.72
N SER A 317 -16.18 -15.33 10.50
CA SER A 317 -17.29 -14.81 9.68
C SER A 317 -17.02 -14.85 8.16
N GLY A 318 -15.88 -15.39 7.72
CA GLY A 318 -15.51 -15.47 6.30
C GLY A 318 -14.94 -14.13 5.76
N ALA A 319 -14.96 -14.00 4.44
CA ALA A 319 -14.24 -12.95 3.72
C ALA A 319 -14.89 -11.54 3.73
N TYR A 320 -16.03 -11.35 4.39
CA TYR A 320 -16.68 -10.04 4.40
C TYR A 320 -15.93 -9.02 5.26
N ASP A 321 -15.39 -7.96 4.64
CA ASP A 321 -14.74 -6.84 5.31
C ASP A 321 -15.78 -5.85 5.82
N HIS A 322 -15.81 -5.66 7.15
CA HIS A 322 -16.82 -4.84 7.83
C HIS A 322 -16.56 -3.33 7.73
N VAL A 323 -15.37 -2.91 7.30
CA VAL A 323 -15.01 -1.50 7.05
C VAL A 323 -15.26 -1.15 5.59
N ASN A 324 -14.74 -1.93 4.64
CA ASN A 324 -14.93 -1.72 3.21
C ASN A 324 -16.32 -2.20 2.72
N ARG A 325 -17.04 -3.02 3.51
CA ARG A 325 -18.38 -3.53 3.23
C ARG A 325 -18.46 -4.33 1.92
N THR A 326 -17.43 -5.09 1.63
CA THR A 326 -17.31 -5.99 0.49
C THR A 326 -16.49 -7.22 0.90
N LYS A 327 -16.43 -8.26 0.03
CA LYS A 327 -15.57 -9.43 0.27
C LYS A 327 -14.14 -9.07 -0.08
N LEU A 328 -13.22 -9.22 0.87
CA LEU A 328 -11.78 -9.02 0.70
C LEU A 328 -11.03 -10.11 1.46
N ALA A 329 -9.78 -10.32 1.12
CA ALA A 329 -8.93 -11.26 1.83
C ALA A 329 -7.57 -10.62 2.13
N TYR A 330 -7.10 -10.83 3.36
CA TYR A 330 -5.82 -10.30 3.83
C TYR A 330 -4.95 -11.42 4.41
N SER A 331 -3.66 -11.30 4.25
CA SER A 331 -2.68 -12.16 4.91
C SER A 331 -1.45 -11.35 5.27
N VAL A 332 -1.11 -11.33 6.54
CA VAL A 332 0.09 -10.71 7.13
C VAL A 332 0.46 -9.32 6.55
N GLY A 333 -0.54 -8.48 6.34
CA GLY A 333 -0.39 -7.09 5.87
C GLY A 333 -0.62 -6.89 4.38
N PHE A 334 -0.93 -7.95 3.62
CA PHE A 334 -1.19 -7.88 2.19
C PHE A 334 -2.63 -8.19 1.85
N TRP A 335 -3.11 -7.59 0.77
CA TRP A 335 -4.26 -8.11 0.04
C TRP A 335 -3.87 -9.41 -0.65
N LYS A 336 -4.83 -10.36 -0.67
CA LYS A 336 -4.72 -11.62 -1.40
C LYS A 336 -5.80 -11.69 -2.46
N PRO A 337 -5.52 -12.31 -3.63
CA PRO A 337 -6.54 -12.56 -4.64
C PRO A 337 -7.72 -13.34 -4.06
N ILE A 338 -8.92 -12.88 -4.36
CA ILE A 338 -10.19 -13.55 -4.04
C ILE A 338 -11.18 -13.31 -5.18
N GLU A 339 -12.23 -14.10 -5.27
CA GLU A 339 -13.29 -13.90 -6.25
C GLU A 339 -13.83 -12.46 -6.20
N GLY A 340 -13.88 -11.77 -7.33
CA GLY A 340 -14.27 -10.37 -7.47
C GLY A 340 -13.13 -9.36 -7.30
N HIS A 341 -12.01 -9.75 -6.69
CA HIS A 341 -10.83 -8.91 -6.46
C HIS A 341 -9.55 -9.67 -6.84
N THR A 342 -9.41 -9.97 -8.15
CA THR A 342 -8.30 -10.77 -8.66
C THR A 342 -7.15 -9.92 -9.16
N PHE A 343 -5.94 -10.33 -8.81
CA PHE A 343 -4.68 -9.84 -9.36
C PHE A 343 -3.64 -10.97 -9.29
N GLY A 344 -2.57 -10.84 -10.05
CA GLY A 344 -1.62 -11.95 -10.17
C GLY A 344 -2.20 -13.09 -10.99
N SER A 345 -1.46 -14.19 -11.09
CA SER A 345 -1.85 -15.40 -11.84
C SER A 345 -2.59 -16.43 -10.98
N SER A 346 -2.39 -16.39 -9.67
CA SER A 346 -2.99 -17.34 -8.72
C SER A 346 -3.17 -16.73 -7.31
N HIS A 347 -3.69 -17.55 -6.38
CA HIS A 347 -3.81 -17.19 -4.95
C HIS A 347 -2.46 -16.91 -4.27
N ARG A 348 -1.34 -17.30 -4.90
CA ARG A 348 0.00 -17.06 -4.35
C ARG A 348 0.41 -15.59 -4.42
N ALA A 349 -0.16 -14.81 -5.34
CA ALA A 349 0.10 -13.39 -5.42
C ALA A 349 -0.25 -12.65 -4.12
N TYR A 350 0.50 -11.59 -3.81
CA TYR A 350 0.27 -10.73 -2.65
C TYR A 350 0.76 -9.31 -2.94
N GLY A 351 0.02 -8.33 -2.46
CA GLY A 351 0.34 -6.91 -2.70
C GLY A 351 -0.63 -5.98 -2.00
N HIS A 352 -0.64 -4.72 -2.38
CA HIS A 352 -1.58 -3.78 -1.81
C HIS A 352 -1.93 -2.68 -2.82
N PRO A 353 -3.24 -2.43 -3.07
CA PRO A 353 -3.69 -1.29 -3.84
C PRO A 353 -3.62 0.00 -3.01
N GLY A 354 -3.54 1.14 -3.69
CA GLY A 354 -3.59 2.46 -3.09
C GLY A 354 -4.69 3.32 -3.70
N ALA A 355 -5.11 4.33 -2.95
CA ALA A 355 -6.15 5.25 -3.38
C ALA A 355 -5.83 5.83 -4.77
N GLY A 356 -6.86 5.91 -5.62
CA GLY A 356 -6.75 6.45 -6.97
C GLY A 356 -6.26 5.47 -8.03
N GLY A 357 -5.73 4.29 -7.64
CA GLY A 357 -5.33 3.24 -8.57
C GLY A 357 -3.84 2.92 -8.60
N SER A 358 -3.03 3.40 -7.67
CA SER A 358 -1.69 2.85 -7.47
C SER A 358 -1.80 1.39 -7.03
N PHE A 359 -0.91 0.53 -7.52
CA PHE A 359 -0.90 -0.87 -7.13
C PHE A 359 0.51 -1.45 -7.24
N CYS A 360 0.91 -2.17 -6.19
CA CYS A 360 2.18 -2.89 -6.15
C CYS A 360 1.92 -4.31 -5.64
N TYR A 361 2.47 -5.32 -6.34
CA TYR A 361 2.31 -6.71 -5.93
C TYR A 361 3.44 -7.61 -6.45
N ALA A 362 3.60 -8.75 -5.79
CA ALA A 362 4.42 -9.88 -6.18
C ALA A 362 3.54 -11.01 -6.73
N ASP A 363 3.96 -11.62 -7.82
CA ASP A 363 3.40 -12.86 -8.35
C ASP A 363 4.51 -13.94 -8.41
N PRO A 364 4.59 -14.81 -7.41
CA PRO A 364 5.64 -15.83 -7.33
C PRO A 364 5.62 -16.86 -8.45
N ASP A 365 4.47 -17.09 -9.10
CA ASP A 365 4.37 -18.08 -10.19
C ASP A 365 5.15 -17.66 -11.44
N PHE A 366 5.34 -16.35 -11.63
CA PHE A 366 6.15 -15.78 -12.70
C PHE A 366 7.44 -15.11 -12.18
N GLU A 367 7.73 -15.21 -10.89
CA GLU A 367 8.80 -14.43 -10.24
C GLU A 367 8.70 -12.95 -10.59
N LEU A 368 7.45 -12.41 -10.58
CA LEU A 368 7.10 -11.11 -11.11
C LEU A 368 6.84 -10.10 -10.00
N GLY A 369 7.48 -8.94 -10.10
CA GLY A 369 7.14 -7.73 -9.34
C GLY A 369 6.52 -6.69 -10.26
N TYR A 370 5.35 -6.19 -9.88
CA TYR A 370 4.58 -5.19 -10.62
C TYR A 370 4.40 -3.94 -9.78
N ALA A 371 4.49 -2.78 -10.42
CA ALA A 371 4.07 -1.52 -9.83
C ALA A 371 3.46 -0.58 -10.87
N TYR A 372 2.40 0.09 -10.46
CA TYR A 372 1.76 1.19 -11.17
C TYR A 372 1.55 2.36 -10.21
N GLY A 373 2.03 3.54 -10.58
CA GLY A 373 1.87 4.77 -9.81
C GLY A 373 1.28 5.88 -10.66
N LEU A 374 0.42 6.71 -10.08
CA LEU A 374 -0.25 7.80 -10.78
C LEU A 374 -0.50 8.98 -9.83
N ASN A 375 -0.72 10.16 -10.41
CA ASN A 375 -0.93 11.38 -9.63
C ASN A 375 -2.35 11.98 -9.72
N GLU A 376 -3.29 11.31 -10.38
CA GLU A 376 -4.70 11.72 -10.38
C GLU A 376 -5.56 10.71 -9.65
N ILE A 377 -6.07 11.10 -8.48
CA ILE A 377 -6.83 10.24 -7.58
C ILE A 377 -8.29 10.18 -8.02
N GLY A 378 -8.79 8.96 -8.24
CA GLY A 378 -10.20 8.64 -8.42
C GLY A 378 -10.82 7.99 -7.19
N GLY A 379 -12.07 7.53 -7.30
CA GLY A 379 -12.82 6.85 -6.24
C GLY A 379 -12.62 5.34 -6.19
N TYR A 380 -11.86 4.74 -7.10
CA TYR A 380 -11.63 3.30 -7.14
C TYR A 380 -10.80 2.84 -5.95
N MET A 381 -11.25 1.79 -5.30
CA MET A 381 -10.49 1.10 -4.25
C MET A 381 -9.45 0.15 -4.84
N ASP A 382 -9.84 -0.57 -5.88
CA ASP A 382 -9.04 -1.49 -6.69
C ASP A 382 -9.61 -1.53 -8.12
N ASN A 383 -9.00 -2.32 -8.99
CA ASN A 383 -9.45 -2.49 -10.38
C ASN A 383 -9.68 -1.16 -11.12
N ASN A 384 -8.88 -0.12 -10.82
CA ASN A 384 -8.90 1.11 -11.59
C ASN A 384 -8.69 0.77 -13.07
N PRO A 385 -9.59 1.19 -13.99
CA PRO A 385 -9.53 0.81 -15.40
C PRO A 385 -8.19 1.10 -16.09
N ARG A 386 -7.46 2.12 -15.63
CA ARG A 386 -6.15 2.50 -16.16
C ARG A 386 -5.09 1.47 -15.77
N GLU A 387 -4.97 1.17 -14.48
CA GLU A 387 -4.04 0.20 -13.95
C GLU A 387 -4.38 -1.22 -14.43
N ASN A 388 -5.66 -1.60 -14.32
CA ASN A 388 -6.11 -2.94 -14.68
C ASN A 388 -5.83 -3.27 -16.15
N ALA A 389 -6.04 -2.34 -17.08
CA ALA A 389 -5.76 -2.56 -18.50
C ALA A 389 -4.29 -2.86 -18.77
N VAL A 390 -3.37 -2.12 -18.12
CA VAL A 390 -1.93 -2.33 -18.23
C VAL A 390 -1.54 -3.66 -17.58
N ARG A 391 -2.05 -3.96 -16.38
CA ARG A 391 -1.82 -5.23 -15.69
C ARG A 391 -2.26 -6.43 -16.52
N GLN A 392 -3.46 -6.36 -17.14
CA GLN A 392 -3.94 -7.41 -18.02
C GLN A 392 -3.06 -7.59 -19.28
N ALA A 393 -2.53 -6.49 -19.86
CA ALA A 393 -1.58 -6.57 -20.97
C ALA A 393 -0.30 -7.33 -20.55
N VAL A 394 0.25 -7.07 -19.35
CA VAL A 394 1.40 -7.84 -18.85
C VAL A 394 1.12 -9.35 -18.88
N TYR A 395 -0.03 -9.80 -18.37
CA TYR A 395 -0.37 -11.24 -18.35
C TYR A 395 -0.68 -11.81 -19.75
N ARG A 396 -1.09 -10.99 -20.73
CA ARG A 396 -1.21 -11.46 -22.12
C ARG A 396 0.15 -11.69 -22.77
N CYS A 397 1.15 -10.86 -22.44
CA CYS A 397 2.53 -11.02 -22.89
C CYS A 397 3.27 -12.22 -22.25
N LEU A 398 2.76 -12.76 -21.15
CA LEU A 398 3.34 -13.92 -20.44
C LEU A 398 2.83 -15.29 -20.96
N LYS A 399 1.83 -15.29 -21.84
CA LYS A 399 1.25 -16.48 -22.44
C LYS A 399 1.99 -16.87 -23.71
#